data_7ba8318983522482fcdc985cf2af61cc
#
_entry.id   7ba8318983522482fcdc985cf2af61cc
#
_cell.length_a   1.000
_cell.length_b   1.000
_cell.length_c   1.000
_cell.angle_alpha   90.00
_cell.angle_beta   90.00
_cell.angle_gamma   90.00
#
_symmetry.space_group_name_H-M   'P 1'
#
loop_
_entity.id
_entity.type
_entity.pdbx_description
1 polymer ?
#
loop_
_entity_poly.entity_id
_entity_poly.type
_entity_poly.pdbx_seq_one_letter_code
_entity_poly.pdbx_strand_id
1 'polypeptide(L)'
;MKNLKYTLFTAALSVAMTASFSSCSDSFLDEKNKSSYTTDYFKTSQGIQDLATALYGNIRWHFGYEWAYGITLYGTDEFTNGSDLTAEPWNTYDSRLNPLDCTTANGAANNNCPGVSALWDQMYYGIASANQVIASADYVTDAEVREKCLGEAYFLRGYNYYRLFAQYGGVVLQTQVTEGVVRTFTRASAEETLNQVIDDLQNAYDKLPTDRWRGTGTWTKYTAAHFLAKALLYRQSERCSDWNSSYPADADLKKAITLCDEVISKCPLESDYNNLYAKWTGIDCKAEESNEILMSCQHTSSATGRFGNRTYNYFNPQFSNFSGGWTQRGQYIGGMDFQRCRPTEYAYAIFDNVNDSRMWKTFKTVYGLNNIASKADDVVATNGITADQVPTLGDQGIIFILNKKSDNRF
;
A
#
# COMPACT_ATOMS: atom_id res chain seq x y z
N MET A 1 60.17 -14.09 61.46
CA MET A 1 59.01 -13.18 61.41
C MET A 1 58.77 -12.50 60.09
N LYS A 2 59.77 -12.25 59.22
CA LYS A 2 59.57 -11.65 57.88
C LYS A 2 58.82 -12.59 56.91
N ASN A 3 59.15 -13.86 56.90
CA ASN A 3 58.53 -14.82 55.96
C ASN A 3 57.05 -15.10 56.22
N LEU A 4 56.60 -15.01 57.47
CA LEU A 4 55.21 -15.23 57.86
C LEU A 4 54.29 -14.09 57.39
N LYS A 5 54.81 -12.86 57.31
CA LYS A 5 54.10 -11.71 56.73
C LYS A 5 53.83 -11.80 55.21
N TYR A 6 54.82 -12.31 54.45
CA TYR A 6 54.66 -12.52 53.01
C TYR A 6 53.72 -13.67 52.70
N THR A 7 53.76 -14.77 53.53
CA THR A 7 52.84 -15.89 53.35
C THR A 7 51.37 -15.48 53.61
N LEU A 8 51.15 -14.66 54.62
CA LEU A 8 49.82 -14.11 54.94
C LEU A 8 49.34 -13.13 53.88
N PHE A 9 50.24 -12.32 53.28
CA PHE A 9 49.88 -11.36 52.24
C PHE A 9 49.55 -12.07 50.91
N THR A 10 50.28 -13.10 50.55
CA THR A 10 50.01 -13.94 49.37
C THR A 10 48.71 -14.75 49.52
N ALA A 11 48.45 -15.27 50.70
CA ALA A 11 47.18 -15.97 50.99
C ALA A 11 45.97 -15.02 50.97
N ALA A 12 46.09 -13.80 51.47
CA ALA A 12 45.03 -12.80 51.42
C ALA A 12 44.79 -12.31 49.96
N LEU A 13 45.84 -12.18 49.16
CA LEU A 13 45.73 -11.77 47.75
C LEU A 13 45.09 -12.87 46.89
N SER A 14 45.38 -14.14 47.15
CA SER A 14 44.76 -15.26 46.44
C SER A 14 43.28 -15.43 46.79
N VAL A 15 42.87 -15.20 48.06
CA VAL A 15 41.46 -15.19 48.46
C VAL A 15 40.70 -14.00 47.87
N ALA A 16 41.34 -12.83 47.77
CA ALA A 16 40.73 -11.66 47.11
C ALA A 16 40.56 -11.86 45.60
N MET A 17 41.49 -12.54 44.90
CA MET A 17 41.34 -12.86 43.50
C MET A 17 40.26 -13.91 43.24
N THR A 18 40.08 -14.91 44.08
CA THR A 18 39.02 -15.91 43.93
C THR A 18 37.62 -15.35 44.24
N ALA A 19 37.50 -14.34 45.09
CA ALA A 19 36.26 -13.67 45.38
C ALA A 19 35.79 -12.75 44.21
N SER A 20 36.74 -12.35 43.35
CA SER A 20 36.42 -11.48 42.19
C SER A 20 35.82 -12.24 40.98
N PHE A 21 35.91 -13.58 40.96
CA PHE A 21 35.38 -14.39 39.88
C PHE A 21 33.95 -14.93 40.12
N SER A 22 33.37 -14.69 41.27
CA SER A 22 32.00 -15.17 41.60
C SER A 22 30.90 -14.11 41.40
N SER A 23 31.19 -12.98 40.79
CA SER A 23 30.26 -11.82 40.70
C SER A 23 29.63 -11.58 39.34
N CYS A 24 29.68 -12.53 38.41
CA CYS A 24 28.77 -12.49 37.28
C CYS A 24 27.69 -13.54 37.49
N SER A 25 26.61 -13.18 38.14
CA SER A 25 25.39 -13.98 38.03
C SER A 25 24.90 -13.87 36.58
N ASP A 26 24.48 -14.99 36.00
CA ASP A 26 23.90 -15.03 34.63
C ASP A 26 22.81 -13.96 34.44
N SER A 27 22.13 -13.57 35.52
CA SER A 27 21.13 -12.49 35.53
C SER A 27 21.66 -11.08 35.27
N PHE A 28 22.99 -10.83 35.37
CA PHE A 28 23.59 -9.55 34.97
C PHE A 28 23.73 -9.44 33.44
N LEU A 29 23.85 -10.57 32.76
CA LEU A 29 23.93 -10.65 31.31
C LEU A 29 22.54 -10.79 30.66
N ASP A 30 21.50 -10.96 31.46
CA ASP A 30 20.11 -10.97 30.97
C ASP A 30 19.74 -9.57 30.48
N GLU A 31 19.79 -9.38 29.18
CA GLU A 31 19.40 -8.15 28.51
C GLU A 31 17.89 -7.92 28.68
N LYS A 32 17.54 -7.11 29.69
CA LYS A 32 16.14 -6.67 29.88
C LYS A 32 15.83 -5.60 28.86
N ASN A 33 15.30 -6.02 27.73
CA ASN A 33 14.82 -5.12 26.70
C ASN A 33 13.66 -4.27 27.25
N LYS A 34 13.95 -2.97 27.53
CA LYS A 34 12.96 -2.03 28.10
C LYS A 34 12.27 -1.18 27.04
N SER A 35 12.70 -1.25 25.79
CA SER A 35 12.29 -0.36 24.72
C SER A 35 11.58 -1.04 23.55
N SER A 36 11.54 -2.37 23.50
CA SER A 36 10.85 -3.13 22.46
C SER A 36 10.14 -4.35 23.04
N TYR A 37 9.10 -4.79 22.34
CA TYR A 37 8.40 -6.02 22.70
C TYR A 37 9.28 -7.24 22.47
N THR A 38 9.18 -8.21 23.36
CA THR A 38 9.85 -9.51 23.22
C THR A 38 9.00 -10.46 22.39
N THR A 39 9.60 -11.52 21.84
CA THR A 39 8.87 -12.57 21.14
C THR A 39 7.80 -13.22 22.00
N ASP A 40 8.01 -13.31 23.32
CA ASP A 40 7.03 -13.88 24.25
C ASP A 40 5.78 -13.01 24.42
N TYR A 41 5.91 -11.69 24.26
CA TYR A 41 4.74 -10.81 24.24
C TYR A 41 3.78 -11.17 23.10
N PHE A 42 4.30 -11.46 21.92
CA PHE A 42 3.48 -11.79 20.75
C PHE A 42 2.78 -13.16 20.83
N LYS A 43 3.15 -13.98 21.83
CA LYS A 43 2.47 -15.24 22.15
C LYS A 43 1.24 -15.04 23.06
N THR A 44 0.94 -13.82 23.46
CA THR A 44 -0.27 -13.47 24.23
C THR A 44 -1.40 -13.02 23.33
N SER A 45 -2.66 -13.09 23.82
CA SER A 45 -3.84 -12.60 23.08
C SER A 45 -3.74 -11.11 22.73
N GLN A 46 -3.16 -10.28 23.59
CA GLN A 46 -2.94 -8.86 23.27
C GLN A 46 -1.80 -8.69 22.27
N GLY A 47 -0.70 -9.37 22.47
CA GLY A 47 0.48 -9.24 21.61
C GLY A 47 0.25 -9.68 20.17
N ILE A 48 -0.51 -10.75 19.95
CA ILE A 48 -0.87 -11.17 18.58
C ILE A 48 -1.80 -10.15 17.91
N GLN A 49 -2.71 -9.52 18.68
CA GLN A 49 -3.59 -8.47 18.12
C GLN A 49 -2.79 -7.23 17.73
N ASP A 50 -1.80 -6.83 18.52
CA ASP A 50 -0.93 -5.69 18.21
C ASP A 50 -0.08 -5.97 16.95
N LEU A 51 0.45 -7.20 16.88
CA LEU A 51 1.22 -7.65 15.72
C LEU A 51 0.35 -7.69 14.44
N ALA A 52 -0.88 -8.24 14.54
CA ALA A 52 -1.83 -8.28 13.43
C ALA A 52 -2.30 -6.88 13.03
N THR A 53 -2.47 -5.95 13.98
CA THR A 53 -2.79 -4.55 13.68
C THR A 53 -1.68 -3.88 12.86
N ALA A 54 -0.41 -4.21 13.10
CA ALA A 54 0.72 -3.67 12.36
C ALA A 54 0.71 -4.09 10.87
N LEU A 55 0.04 -5.20 10.51
CA LEU A 55 -0.09 -5.68 9.13
C LEU A 55 -0.77 -4.64 8.23
N TYR A 56 -1.76 -3.91 8.75
CA TYR A 56 -2.46 -2.87 8.01
C TYR A 56 -1.57 -1.72 7.56
N GLY A 57 -0.43 -1.52 8.23
CA GLY A 57 0.58 -0.55 7.81
C GLY A 57 1.27 -0.88 6.49
N ASN A 58 1.33 -2.17 6.11
CA ASN A 58 2.03 -2.61 4.90
C ASN A 58 1.33 -2.15 3.62
N ILE A 59 -0.02 -2.17 3.58
CA ILE A 59 -0.77 -1.73 2.39
C ILE A 59 -0.63 -0.24 2.08
N ARG A 60 -0.20 0.58 3.06
CA ARG A 60 0.02 2.02 2.85
C ARG A 60 1.05 2.29 1.78
N TRP A 61 2.03 1.41 1.60
CA TRP A 61 2.98 1.58 0.51
C TRP A 61 2.27 1.56 -0.84
N HIS A 62 1.38 0.60 -1.07
CA HIS A 62 0.67 0.47 -2.34
C HIS A 62 -0.33 1.61 -2.58
N PHE A 63 -1.08 2.01 -1.56
CA PHE A 63 -2.17 2.97 -1.69
C PHE A 63 -1.82 4.40 -1.29
N GLY A 64 -0.63 4.65 -0.80
CA GLY A 64 -0.22 5.98 -0.34
C GLY A 64 1.10 6.48 -0.90
N TYR A 65 1.97 5.58 -1.34
CA TYR A 65 3.28 5.96 -1.88
C TYR A 65 3.18 6.29 -3.37
N GLU A 66 3.75 7.43 -3.75
CA GLU A 66 3.56 7.97 -5.10
C GLU A 66 4.04 7.06 -6.22
N TRP A 67 5.15 6.33 -6.05
CA TRP A 67 5.69 5.46 -7.10
C TRP A 67 4.98 4.11 -7.21
N ALA A 68 4.19 3.72 -6.20
CA ALA A 68 3.43 2.48 -6.25
C ALA A 68 2.31 2.51 -7.29
N TYR A 69 1.75 3.68 -7.57
CA TYR A 69 0.75 3.84 -8.63
C TYR A 69 1.35 3.60 -10.03
N GLY A 70 2.57 4.07 -10.27
CA GLY A 70 3.25 3.87 -11.54
C GLY A 70 3.28 2.40 -11.97
N ILE A 71 3.60 1.51 -11.03
CA ILE A 71 3.71 0.07 -11.28
C ILE A 71 2.38 -0.58 -11.68
N THR A 72 1.25 0.00 -11.30
CA THR A 72 -0.07 -0.62 -11.45
C THR A 72 -0.99 0.12 -12.41
N LEU A 73 -0.66 1.36 -12.78
CA LEU A 73 -1.49 2.21 -13.62
C LEU A 73 -0.87 2.48 -14.99
N TYR A 74 0.44 2.66 -15.09
CA TYR A 74 1.05 2.99 -16.37
C TYR A 74 1.09 1.79 -17.31
N GLY A 75 1.05 2.09 -18.61
CA GLY A 75 1.05 1.09 -19.66
C GLY A 75 -0.25 0.29 -19.75
N THR A 76 -1.33 0.79 -19.18
CA THR A 76 -2.67 0.20 -19.27
C THR A 76 -3.52 0.96 -20.30
N ASP A 77 -4.69 0.41 -20.61
CA ASP A 77 -5.67 1.09 -21.47
C ASP A 77 -6.21 2.36 -20.82
N GLU A 78 -6.18 2.45 -19.49
CA GLU A 78 -6.81 3.52 -18.74
C GLU A 78 -5.85 4.69 -18.46
N PHE A 79 -4.55 4.41 -18.22
CA PHE A 79 -3.62 5.41 -17.74
C PHE A 79 -2.29 5.41 -18.48
N THR A 80 -1.74 6.60 -18.65
CA THR A 80 -0.43 6.87 -19.24
C THR A 80 0.31 7.93 -18.42
N ASN A 81 1.60 8.10 -18.67
CA ASN A 81 2.36 9.19 -18.05
C ASN A 81 1.82 10.55 -18.50
N GLY A 82 1.88 11.51 -17.58
CA GLY A 82 1.60 12.91 -17.86
C GLY A 82 2.84 13.66 -18.38
N SER A 83 3.08 14.86 -17.86
CA SER A 83 4.27 15.64 -18.20
C SER A 83 5.52 15.21 -17.41
N ASP A 84 5.36 14.53 -16.28
CA ASP A 84 6.46 13.93 -15.54
C ASP A 84 6.81 12.57 -16.14
N LEU A 85 7.97 12.48 -16.79
CA LEU A 85 8.45 11.28 -17.46
C LEU A 85 9.28 10.36 -16.58
N THR A 86 9.35 10.59 -15.27
CA THR A 86 10.15 9.78 -14.35
C THR A 86 9.72 8.30 -14.37
N ALA A 87 8.44 8.03 -14.56
CA ALA A 87 7.88 6.68 -14.65
C ALA A 87 7.60 6.23 -16.10
N GLU A 88 8.13 6.92 -17.11
CA GLU A 88 7.95 6.58 -18.52
C GLU A 88 8.28 5.12 -18.88
N PRO A 89 9.31 4.48 -18.28
CA PRO A 89 9.63 3.09 -18.59
C PRO A 89 8.47 2.11 -18.40
N TRP A 90 7.60 2.35 -17.45
CA TRP A 90 6.38 1.56 -17.24
C TRP A 90 5.37 1.67 -18.39
N ASN A 91 5.43 2.78 -19.09
CA ASN A 91 4.52 3.08 -20.20
C ASN A 91 5.08 2.58 -21.53
N THR A 92 6.40 2.59 -21.69
CA THR A 92 7.11 2.21 -22.92
C THR A 92 7.60 0.78 -22.92
N TYR A 93 7.60 0.10 -21.76
CA TYR A 93 8.11 -1.27 -21.58
C TYR A 93 9.54 -1.47 -22.09
N ASP A 94 10.40 -0.48 -21.89
CA ASP A 94 11.75 -0.49 -22.41
C ASP A 94 12.77 -1.13 -21.44
N SER A 95 14.03 -1.22 -21.88
CA SER A 95 15.11 -1.88 -21.14
C SER A 95 15.38 -1.31 -19.74
N ARG A 96 14.94 -0.08 -19.46
CA ARG A 96 15.03 0.53 -18.13
C ARG A 96 14.18 -0.20 -17.07
N LEU A 97 13.28 -1.09 -17.47
CA LEU A 97 12.56 -1.99 -16.55
C LEU A 97 13.41 -3.18 -16.08
N ASN A 98 14.62 -3.36 -16.62
CA ASN A 98 15.51 -4.41 -16.15
C ASN A 98 15.84 -4.18 -14.67
N PRO A 99 15.62 -5.18 -13.79
CA PRO A 99 15.92 -5.06 -12.36
C PRO A 99 17.36 -4.66 -12.05
N LEU A 100 18.31 -5.04 -12.90
CA LEU A 100 19.72 -4.65 -12.75
C LEU A 100 19.94 -3.16 -12.97
N ASP A 101 19.12 -2.53 -13.81
CA ASP A 101 19.19 -1.10 -14.10
C ASP A 101 18.32 -0.28 -13.13
N CYS A 102 17.42 -0.94 -12.40
CA CYS A 102 16.50 -0.29 -11.45
C CYS A 102 17.06 -0.15 -10.03
N THR A 103 18.20 -0.77 -9.75
CA THR A 103 18.85 -0.73 -8.44
C THR A 103 20.21 -0.03 -8.54
N THR A 104 20.50 0.88 -7.61
CA THR A 104 21.86 1.36 -7.43
C THR A 104 22.66 0.33 -6.63
N ALA A 105 23.98 0.40 -6.70
CA ALA A 105 24.89 -0.44 -5.92
C ALA A 105 24.63 -0.41 -4.39
N ASN A 106 23.88 0.56 -3.91
CA ASN A 106 23.50 0.74 -2.50
C ASN A 106 22.04 0.35 -2.22
N GLY A 107 21.34 -0.32 -3.14
CA GLY A 107 19.93 -0.70 -2.96
C GLY A 107 18.94 0.46 -3.04
N ALA A 108 19.40 1.67 -3.29
CA ALA A 108 18.50 2.78 -3.56
C ALA A 108 17.90 2.61 -4.96
N ALA A 109 16.60 2.85 -5.10
CA ALA A 109 15.93 2.82 -6.40
C ALA A 109 16.63 3.79 -7.35
N ASN A 110 17.05 3.29 -8.50
CA ASN A 110 17.54 4.15 -9.58
C ASN A 110 16.34 5.02 -10.04
N ASN A 111 16.58 6.29 -10.28
CA ASN A 111 15.58 7.22 -10.80
C ASN A 111 15.00 6.81 -12.17
N ASN A 112 15.64 5.85 -12.86
CA ASN A 112 15.19 5.39 -14.17
C ASN A 112 14.02 4.40 -14.10
N CYS A 113 13.77 3.78 -12.94
CA CYS A 113 12.69 2.81 -12.77
C CYS A 113 12.19 2.81 -11.32
N PRO A 114 11.57 3.90 -10.87
CA PRO A 114 11.12 4.00 -9.49
C PRO A 114 10.02 2.95 -9.21
N GLY A 115 10.17 2.25 -8.11
CA GLY A 115 9.15 1.35 -7.61
C GLY A 115 9.39 -0.15 -7.83
N VAL A 116 10.18 -0.60 -8.82
CA VAL A 116 10.40 -2.05 -9.09
C VAL A 116 10.98 -2.76 -7.86
N SER A 117 12.13 -2.33 -7.38
CA SER A 117 12.75 -2.92 -6.18
C SER A 117 11.92 -2.66 -4.92
N ALA A 118 11.33 -1.46 -4.82
CA ALA A 118 10.53 -1.09 -3.67
C ALA A 118 9.26 -1.94 -3.52
N LEU A 119 8.61 -2.32 -4.62
CA LEU A 119 7.48 -3.26 -4.57
C LEU A 119 7.92 -4.60 -3.98
N TRP A 120 9.03 -5.15 -4.49
CA TRP A 120 9.59 -6.41 -3.99
C TRP A 120 9.84 -6.35 -2.48
N ASP A 121 10.61 -5.37 -2.04
CA ASP A 121 10.98 -5.21 -0.64
C ASP A 121 9.76 -5.05 0.26
N GLN A 122 8.81 -4.18 -0.12
CA GLN A 122 7.64 -3.91 0.71
C GLN A 122 6.70 -5.09 0.81
N MET A 123 6.54 -5.86 -0.27
CA MET A 123 5.71 -7.07 -0.21
C MET A 123 6.35 -8.13 0.67
N TYR A 124 7.67 -8.34 0.60
CA TYR A 124 8.35 -9.29 1.48
C TYR A 124 8.41 -8.85 2.94
N TYR A 125 8.48 -7.55 3.24
CA TYR A 125 8.30 -7.07 4.62
C TYR A 125 6.92 -7.45 5.18
N GLY A 126 5.87 -7.30 4.39
CA GLY A 126 4.53 -7.71 4.80
C GLY A 126 4.39 -9.23 4.95
N ILE A 127 5.00 -10.02 4.06
CA ILE A 127 5.04 -11.48 4.13
C ILE A 127 5.75 -11.95 5.42
N ALA A 128 6.90 -11.37 5.74
CA ALA A 128 7.62 -11.70 6.96
C ALA A 128 6.80 -11.36 8.23
N SER A 129 6.13 -10.21 8.23
CA SER A 129 5.23 -9.82 9.33
C SER A 129 4.04 -10.76 9.47
N ALA A 130 3.43 -11.18 8.37
CA ALA A 130 2.33 -12.15 8.37
C ALA A 130 2.79 -13.52 8.89
N ASN A 131 3.97 -13.99 8.48
CA ASN A 131 4.55 -15.23 8.99
C ASN A 131 4.78 -15.18 10.50
N GLN A 132 5.17 -14.02 11.04
CA GLN A 132 5.34 -13.85 12.49
C GLN A 132 4.00 -13.96 13.23
N VAL A 133 2.91 -13.41 12.70
CA VAL A 133 1.56 -13.59 13.26
C VAL A 133 1.16 -15.05 13.24
N ILE A 134 1.35 -15.73 12.10
CA ILE A 134 0.99 -17.15 11.93
C ILE A 134 1.76 -18.02 12.95
N ALA A 135 3.07 -17.82 13.09
CA ALA A 135 3.89 -18.56 14.05
C ALA A 135 3.55 -18.26 15.51
N SER A 136 3.07 -17.05 15.82
CA SER A 136 2.67 -16.68 17.18
C SER A 136 1.30 -17.25 17.56
N ALA A 137 0.46 -17.54 16.60
CA ALA A 137 -0.93 -17.98 16.82
C ALA A 137 -1.03 -19.30 17.59
N ASP A 138 -0.09 -20.22 17.42
CA ASP A 138 -0.08 -21.52 18.10
C ASP A 138 0.01 -21.41 19.62
N TYR A 139 0.51 -20.30 20.14
CA TYR A 139 0.64 -20.03 21.57
C TYR A 139 -0.58 -19.33 22.17
N VAL A 140 -1.51 -18.83 21.35
CA VAL A 140 -2.67 -18.05 21.80
C VAL A 140 -3.83 -18.97 22.11
N THR A 141 -4.26 -18.99 23.37
CA THR A 141 -5.34 -19.86 23.86
C THR A 141 -6.74 -19.36 23.53
N ASP A 142 -6.92 -18.04 23.36
CA ASP A 142 -8.16 -17.45 22.93
C ASP A 142 -8.39 -17.77 21.44
N ALA A 143 -9.28 -18.74 21.19
CA ALA A 143 -9.53 -19.26 19.87
C ALA A 143 -10.14 -18.21 18.92
N GLU A 144 -11.00 -17.34 19.42
CA GLU A 144 -11.63 -16.30 18.58
C GLU A 144 -10.61 -15.26 18.13
N VAL A 145 -9.81 -14.73 19.06
CA VAL A 145 -8.72 -13.80 18.74
C VAL A 145 -7.72 -14.44 17.80
N ARG A 146 -7.34 -15.69 18.07
CA ARG A 146 -6.39 -16.44 17.24
C ARG A 146 -6.87 -16.55 15.80
N GLU A 147 -8.11 -17.00 15.56
CA GLU A 147 -8.64 -17.20 14.21
C GLU A 147 -8.76 -15.88 13.45
N LYS A 148 -9.20 -14.80 14.09
CA LYS A 148 -9.26 -13.46 13.46
C LYS A 148 -7.87 -12.97 13.04
N CYS A 149 -6.88 -13.05 13.93
CA CYS A 149 -5.51 -12.64 13.61
C CYS A 149 -4.86 -13.51 12.52
N LEU A 150 -5.12 -14.82 12.53
CA LEU A 150 -4.70 -15.71 11.46
C LEU A 150 -5.33 -15.32 10.12
N GLY A 151 -6.63 -15.02 10.11
CA GLY A 151 -7.32 -14.54 8.91
C GLY A 151 -6.69 -13.28 8.33
N GLU A 152 -6.35 -12.30 9.17
CA GLU A 152 -5.66 -11.08 8.76
C GLU A 152 -4.26 -11.36 8.20
N ALA A 153 -3.52 -12.28 8.83
CA ALA A 153 -2.17 -12.65 8.38
C ALA A 153 -2.19 -13.39 7.03
N TYR A 154 -3.06 -14.37 6.89
CA TYR A 154 -3.23 -15.07 5.62
C TYR A 154 -3.71 -14.13 4.51
N PHE A 155 -4.62 -13.21 4.81
CA PHE A 155 -5.06 -12.22 3.83
C PHE A 155 -3.89 -11.36 3.33
N LEU A 156 -3.11 -10.76 4.23
CA LEU A 156 -2.00 -9.91 3.81
C LEU A 156 -0.94 -10.72 3.05
N ARG A 157 -0.62 -11.95 3.49
CA ARG A 157 0.38 -12.78 2.80
C ARG A 157 -0.08 -13.16 1.41
N GLY A 158 -1.32 -13.59 1.25
CA GLY A 158 -1.92 -13.91 -0.04
C GLY A 158 -2.00 -12.68 -0.95
N TYR A 159 -2.42 -11.52 -0.42
CA TYR A 159 -2.44 -10.25 -1.14
C TYR A 159 -1.04 -9.85 -1.64
N ASN A 160 -0.02 -9.93 -0.78
CA ASN A 160 1.35 -9.56 -1.16
C ASN A 160 1.93 -10.53 -2.21
N TYR A 161 1.70 -11.82 -2.08
CA TYR A 161 2.09 -12.79 -3.12
C TYR A 161 1.32 -12.58 -4.42
N TYR A 162 0.03 -12.20 -4.37
CA TYR A 162 -0.72 -11.83 -5.56
C TYR A 162 -0.10 -10.65 -6.28
N ARG A 163 0.33 -9.61 -5.55
CA ARG A 163 1.01 -8.44 -6.12
C ARG A 163 2.37 -8.81 -6.73
N LEU A 164 3.17 -9.62 -6.03
CA LEU A 164 4.43 -10.12 -6.54
C LEU A 164 4.23 -10.99 -7.79
N PHE A 165 3.27 -11.89 -7.76
CA PHE A 165 2.94 -12.75 -8.91
C PHE A 165 2.53 -11.93 -10.13
N ALA A 166 1.66 -10.93 -9.96
CA ALA A 166 1.18 -10.10 -11.06
C ALA A 166 2.31 -9.32 -11.75
N GLN A 167 3.37 -8.96 -11.02
CA GLN A 167 4.49 -8.17 -11.56
C GLN A 167 5.67 -9.04 -12.01
N TYR A 168 5.97 -10.11 -11.30
CA TYR A 168 7.21 -10.88 -11.50
C TYR A 168 6.99 -12.34 -11.90
N GLY A 169 5.75 -12.83 -11.94
CA GLY A 169 5.43 -14.24 -12.14
C GLY A 169 5.81 -15.10 -10.94
N GLY A 170 6.59 -16.17 -11.13
CA GLY A 170 7.10 -16.97 -10.02
C GLY A 170 8.06 -16.17 -9.15
N VAL A 171 8.01 -16.36 -7.83
CA VAL A 171 8.84 -15.64 -6.85
C VAL A 171 9.32 -16.60 -5.75
N VAL A 172 10.14 -16.11 -4.83
CA VAL A 172 10.58 -16.90 -3.66
C VAL A 172 9.41 -17.06 -2.68
N LEU A 173 9.01 -18.29 -2.38
CA LEU A 173 7.99 -18.57 -1.38
C LEU A 173 8.62 -18.70 0.00
N GLN A 174 8.31 -17.74 0.87
CA GLN A 174 8.67 -17.73 2.30
C GLN A 174 7.38 -17.80 3.11
N THR A 175 6.99 -18.99 3.52
CA THR A 175 5.72 -19.23 4.23
C THR A 175 5.90 -19.42 5.74
N GLN A 176 7.14 -19.32 6.22
CA GLN A 176 7.52 -19.47 7.62
C GLN A 176 8.45 -18.33 8.05
N VAL A 177 8.58 -18.17 9.36
CA VAL A 177 9.57 -17.25 9.93
C VAL A 177 10.97 -17.75 9.56
N THR A 178 11.80 -16.83 9.05
CA THR A 178 13.20 -17.16 8.71
C THR A 178 14.04 -17.19 9.97
N GLU A 179 14.67 -18.31 10.23
CA GLU A 179 15.64 -18.46 11.31
C GLU A 179 17.06 -18.30 10.81
N GLY A 180 17.86 -17.52 11.52
CA GLY A 180 19.25 -17.28 11.21
C GLY A 180 19.47 -16.48 9.91
N VAL A 181 20.65 -16.65 9.27
CA VAL A 181 21.04 -15.95 8.05
C VAL A 181 20.91 -16.89 6.85
N VAL A 182 19.88 -16.68 6.05
CA VAL A 182 19.70 -17.38 4.76
C VAL A 182 20.26 -16.52 3.65
N ARG A 183 21.18 -17.06 2.84
CA ARG A 183 21.90 -16.33 1.76
C ARG A 183 21.49 -16.77 0.36
N THR A 184 20.81 -17.89 0.22
CA THR A 184 20.39 -18.47 -1.05
C THR A 184 18.91 -18.78 -1.04
N PHE A 185 18.24 -18.40 -2.11
CA PHE A 185 16.81 -18.63 -2.27
C PHE A 185 16.54 -19.25 -3.64
N THR A 186 15.59 -20.17 -3.68
CA THR A 186 15.11 -20.74 -4.94
C THR A 186 13.79 -20.06 -5.31
N ARG A 187 13.72 -19.61 -6.55
CA ARG A 187 12.49 -19.03 -7.11
C ARG A 187 11.49 -20.15 -7.39
N ALA A 188 10.29 -20.02 -6.89
CA ALA A 188 9.18 -20.90 -7.24
C ALA A 188 8.65 -20.57 -8.65
N SER A 189 7.95 -21.51 -9.26
CA SER A 189 7.25 -21.30 -10.52
C SER A 189 6.08 -20.31 -10.36
N ALA A 190 5.57 -19.82 -11.48
CA ALA A 190 4.35 -19.00 -11.50
C ALA A 190 3.14 -19.76 -10.95
N GLU A 191 3.04 -21.06 -11.30
CA GLU A 191 2.02 -21.96 -10.81
C GLU A 191 2.07 -22.11 -9.29
N GLU A 192 3.23 -22.47 -8.72
CA GLU A 192 3.40 -22.60 -7.28
C GLU A 192 3.09 -21.29 -6.54
N THR A 193 3.49 -20.16 -7.12
CA THR A 193 3.23 -18.83 -6.52
C THR A 193 1.74 -18.52 -6.49
N LEU A 194 1.02 -18.72 -7.59
CA LEU A 194 -0.42 -18.44 -7.62
C LEU A 194 -1.21 -19.43 -6.77
N ASN A 195 -0.78 -20.67 -6.67
CA ASN A 195 -1.40 -21.64 -5.76
C ASN A 195 -1.23 -21.22 -4.30
N GLN A 196 -0.05 -20.74 -3.90
CA GLN A 196 0.15 -20.18 -2.56
C GLN A 196 -0.77 -18.98 -2.29
N VAL A 197 -0.98 -18.10 -3.30
CA VAL A 197 -1.95 -17.00 -3.19
C VAL A 197 -3.36 -17.52 -2.92
N ILE A 198 -3.81 -18.52 -3.68
CA ILE A 198 -5.15 -19.10 -3.55
C ILE A 198 -5.32 -19.77 -2.19
N ASP A 199 -4.32 -20.51 -1.72
CA ASP A 199 -4.35 -21.18 -0.42
C ASP A 199 -4.42 -20.16 0.73
N ASP A 200 -3.62 -19.12 0.70
CA ASP A 200 -3.63 -18.06 1.71
C ASP A 200 -4.96 -17.30 1.72
N LEU A 201 -5.48 -16.93 0.55
CA LEU A 201 -6.77 -16.24 0.44
C LEU A 201 -7.95 -17.12 0.84
N GLN A 202 -7.87 -18.45 0.60
CA GLN A 202 -8.85 -19.40 1.10
C GLN A 202 -8.81 -19.48 2.63
N ASN A 203 -7.63 -19.60 3.23
CA ASN A 203 -7.47 -19.58 4.68
C ASN A 203 -8.01 -18.28 5.29
N ALA A 204 -7.75 -17.14 4.63
CA ALA A 204 -8.29 -15.85 5.05
C ALA A 204 -9.83 -15.82 4.98
N TYR A 205 -10.41 -16.31 3.88
CA TYR A 205 -11.86 -16.39 3.71
C TYR A 205 -12.53 -17.26 4.78
N ASP A 206 -11.90 -18.37 5.17
CA ASP A 206 -12.45 -19.29 6.17
C ASP A 206 -12.36 -18.74 7.61
N LYS A 207 -11.40 -17.85 7.89
CA LYS A 207 -11.07 -17.37 9.24
C LYS A 207 -11.51 -15.94 9.53
N LEU A 208 -11.54 -15.07 8.53
CA LEU A 208 -11.93 -13.67 8.74
C LEU A 208 -13.43 -13.56 9.11
N PRO A 209 -13.77 -12.67 10.05
CA PRO A 209 -15.17 -12.39 10.38
C PRO A 209 -15.88 -11.64 9.24
N THR A 210 -17.20 -11.65 9.29
CA THR A 210 -18.06 -10.92 8.35
C THR A 210 -18.15 -9.42 8.67
N ASP A 211 -17.86 -9.04 9.90
CA ASP A 211 -17.90 -7.67 10.41
C ASP A 211 -16.48 -7.07 10.51
N ARG A 212 -16.43 -5.75 10.55
CA ARG A 212 -15.19 -4.98 10.73
C ARG A 212 -14.81 -4.91 12.20
N TRP A 213 -14.37 -6.01 12.77
CA TRP A 213 -14.15 -6.19 14.21
C TRP A 213 -13.14 -5.23 14.87
N ARG A 214 -12.26 -4.59 14.10
CA ARG A 214 -11.35 -3.52 14.57
C ARG A 214 -11.84 -2.12 14.15
N GLY A 215 -13.00 -2.01 13.51
CA GLY A 215 -13.50 -0.77 12.94
C GLY A 215 -13.19 -0.58 11.46
N THR A 216 -13.36 0.64 10.98
CA THR A 216 -13.22 1.01 9.58
C THR A 216 -11.83 0.62 9.04
N GLY A 217 -11.81 0.05 7.83
CA GLY A 217 -10.60 -0.42 7.16
C GLY A 217 -10.16 -1.84 7.52
N THR A 218 -10.81 -2.50 8.49
CA THR A 218 -10.54 -3.91 8.80
C THR A 218 -10.95 -4.82 7.65
N TRP A 219 -10.10 -5.78 7.32
CA TRP A 219 -10.39 -6.80 6.32
C TRP A 219 -11.43 -7.77 6.85
N THR A 220 -12.36 -8.13 6.00
CA THR A 220 -13.45 -9.04 6.31
C THR A 220 -13.40 -10.28 5.42
N LYS A 221 -14.22 -11.27 5.74
CA LYS A 221 -14.46 -12.43 4.88
C LYS A 221 -14.73 -12.02 3.42
N TYR A 222 -15.49 -10.92 3.22
CA TYR A 222 -15.85 -10.43 1.88
C TYR A 222 -14.65 -9.82 1.15
N THR A 223 -13.72 -9.20 1.88
CA THR A 223 -12.45 -8.75 1.32
C THR A 223 -11.65 -9.94 0.77
N ALA A 224 -11.53 -11.01 1.57
CA ALA A 224 -10.85 -12.22 1.15
C ALA A 224 -11.57 -12.92 -0.02
N ALA A 225 -12.91 -12.99 0.01
CA ALA A 225 -13.70 -13.56 -1.07
C ALA A 225 -13.44 -12.87 -2.42
N HIS A 226 -13.40 -11.53 -2.43
CA HIS A 226 -13.11 -10.75 -3.63
C HIS A 226 -11.74 -11.08 -4.22
N PHE A 227 -10.68 -11.10 -3.41
CA PHE A 227 -9.33 -11.40 -3.91
C PHE A 227 -9.15 -12.86 -4.27
N LEU A 228 -9.82 -13.78 -3.57
CA LEU A 228 -9.84 -15.20 -3.93
C LEU A 228 -10.52 -15.41 -5.29
N ALA A 229 -11.66 -14.79 -5.53
CA ALA A 229 -12.32 -14.83 -6.84
C ALA A 229 -11.41 -14.30 -7.96
N LYS A 230 -10.71 -13.17 -7.72
CA LYS A 230 -9.72 -12.63 -8.67
C LYS A 230 -8.58 -13.60 -8.95
N ALA A 231 -8.03 -14.26 -7.93
CA ALA A 231 -6.93 -15.22 -8.09
C ALA A 231 -7.38 -16.46 -8.89
N LEU A 232 -8.59 -16.96 -8.63
CA LEU A 232 -9.18 -18.08 -9.38
C LEU A 232 -9.40 -17.72 -10.85
N LEU A 233 -9.95 -16.54 -11.13
CA LEU A 233 -10.12 -16.03 -12.50
C LEU A 233 -8.75 -15.85 -13.19
N TYR A 234 -7.76 -15.35 -12.48
CA TYR A 234 -6.41 -15.18 -13.03
C TYR A 234 -5.79 -16.53 -13.40
N ARG A 235 -5.97 -17.58 -12.56
CA ARG A 235 -5.48 -18.92 -12.85
C ARG A 235 -6.06 -19.48 -14.16
N GLN A 236 -7.31 -19.15 -14.46
CA GLN A 236 -7.98 -19.58 -15.70
C GLN A 236 -7.77 -18.63 -16.88
N SER A 237 -6.97 -17.59 -16.71
CA SER A 237 -6.67 -16.66 -17.79
C SER A 237 -5.63 -17.21 -18.77
N GLU A 238 -5.58 -16.59 -19.97
CA GLU A 238 -4.59 -16.91 -20.99
C GLU A 238 -3.13 -16.72 -20.50
N ARG A 239 -2.91 -15.86 -19.52
CA ARG A 239 -1.59 -15.65 -18.90
C ARG A 239 -1.03 -16.87 -18.19
N CYS A 240 -1.87 -17.83 -17.87
CA CYS A 240 -1.50 -19.07 -17.19
C CYS A 240 -1.70 -20.30 -18.09
N SER A 241 -1.93 -20.12 -19.40
CA SER A 241 -2.32 -21.17 -20.34
C SER A 241 -1.29 -22.31 -20.50
N ASP A 242 -0.04 -22.06 -20.17
CA ASP A 242 1.05 -23.04 -20.21
C ASP A 242 0.94 -24.12 -19.12
N TRP A 243 0.21 -23.85 -18.03
CA TRP A 243 0.08 -24.79 -16.90
C TRP A 243 -1.35 -24.91 -16.32
N ASN A 244 -2.26 -24.00 -16.62
CA ASN A 244 -3.60 -23.99 -15.99
C ASN A 244 -4.50 -25.18 -16.40
N SER A 245 -4.15 -25.89 -17.46
CA SER A 245 -4.89 -27.10 -17.86
C SER A 245 -4.91 -28.20 -16.80
N SER A 246 -4.02 -28.15 -15.82
CA SER A 246 -4.02 -29.02 -14.64
C SER A 246 -5.16 -28.74 -13.65
N TYR A 247 -5.86 -27.61 -13.81
CA TYR A 247 -6.92 -27.15 -12.92
C TYR A 247 -8.26 -27.13 -13.67
N PRO A 248 -9.30 -27.80 -13.14
CA PRO A 248 -10.61 -27.79 -13.78
C PRO A 248 -11.19 -26.36 -13.85
N ALA A 249 -11.27 -25.81 -15.04
CA ALA A 249 -11.78 -24.44 -15.25
C ALA A 249 -13.18 -24.26 -14.63
N ASP A 250 -14.06 -25.21 -14.84
CA ASP A 250 -15.41 -25.21 -14.26
C ASP A 250 -15.43 -25.07 -12.74
N ALA A 251 -14.51 -25.71 -12.04
CA ALA A 251 -14.44 -25.64 -10.58
C ALA A 251 -14.03 -24.25 -10.10
N ASP A 252 -12.98 -23.68 -10.70
CA ASP A 252 -12.50 -22.34 -10.37
C ASP A 252 -13.52 -21.28 -10.68
N LEU A 253 -14.11 -21.33 -11.89
CA LEU A 253 -15.08 -20.33 -12.34
C LEU A 253 -16.38 -20.39 -11.52
N LYS A 254 -16.88 -21.59 -11.21
CA LYS A 254 -18.07 -21.76 -10.34
C LYS A 254 -17.79 -21.23 -8.94
N LYS A 255 -16.61 -21.53 -8.38
CA LYS A 255 -16.22 -20.99 -7.07
C LYS A 255 -16.08 -19.47 -7.11
N ALA A 256 -15.47 -18.91 -8.13
CA ALA A 256 -15.36 -17.45 -8.29
C ALA A 256 -16.75 -16.79 -8.38
N ILE A 257 -17.69 -17.36 -9.13
CA ILE A 257 -19.08 -16.88 -9.20
C ILE A 257 -19.73 -16.90 -7.83
N THR A 258 -19.64 -18.04 -7.11
CA THR A 258 -20.22 -18.16 -5.76
C THR A 258 -19.67 -17.10 -4.79
N LEU A 259 -18.36 -16.85 -4.83
CA LEU A 259 -17.72 -15.82 -4.00
C LEU A 259 -18.20 -14.40 -4.39
N CYS A 260 -18.31 -14.13 -5.69
CA CYS A 260 -18.84 -12.86 -6.17
C CYS A 260 -20.30 -12.64 -5.77
N ASP A 261 -21.16 -13.66 -5.89
CA ASP A 261 -22.57 -13.60 -5.50
C ASP A 261 -22.72 -13.35 -3.99
N GLU A 262 -21.87 -13.96 -3.18
CA GLU A 262 -21.83 -13.70 -1.74
C GLU A 262 -21.47 -12.23 -1.46
N VAL A 263 -20.41 -11.72 -2.10
CA VAL A 263 -19.98 -10.32 -1.94
C VAL A 263 -21.09 -9.35 -2.38
N ILE A 264 -21.67 -9.55 -3.56
CA ILE A 264 -22.73 -8.70 -4.11
C ILE A 264 -23.94 -8.67 -3.16
N SER A 265 -24.30 -9.83 -2.59
CA SER A 265 -25.45 -9.95 -1.68
C SER A 265 -25.21 -9.27 -0.33
N LYS A 266 -23.96 -9.23 0.16
CA LYS A 266 -23.61 -8.76 1.52
C LYS A 266 -22.99 -7.37 1.53
N CYS A 267 -22.43 -6.93 0.42
CA CYS A 267 -21.78 -5.64 0.24
C CYS A 267 -22.41 -4.92 -0.96
N PRO A 268 -23.70 -4.48 -0.83
CA PRO A 268 -24.40 -3.83 -1.93
C PRO A 268 -23.73 -2.52 -2.32
N LEU A 269 -23.84 -2.19 -3.60
CA LEU A 269 -23.38 -0.90 -4.12
C LEU A 269 -24.16 0.26 -3.49
N GLU A 270 -23.48 1.39 -3.31
CA GLU A 270 -24.13 2.61 -2.89
C GLU A 270 -25.20 3.05 -3.90
N SER A 271 -26.34 3.45 -3.38
CA SER A 271 -27.44 3.93 -4.22
C SER A 271 -27.13 5.26 -4.91
N ASP A 272 -26.32 6.09 -4.29
CA ASP A 272 -25.77 7.33 -4.87
C ASP A 272 -24.24 7.26 -4.91
N TYR A 273 -23.69 7.24 -6.11
CA TYR A 273 -22.25 7.25 -6.35
C TYR A 273 -21.52 8.40 -5.64
N ASN A 274 -22.20 9.53 -5.40
CA ASN A 274 -21.61 10.64 -4.64
C ASN A 274 -21.25 10.27 -3.20
N ASN A 275 -21.90 9.29 -2.60
CA ASN A 275 -21.62 8.88 -1.23
C ASN A 275 -20.20 8.29 -1.10
N LEU A 276 -19.67 7.67 -2.16
CA LEU A 276 -18.31 7.14 -2.20
C LEU A 276 -17.25 8.25 -2.30
N TYR A 277 -17.63 9.38 -2.88
CA TYR A 277 -16.77 10.55 -3.11
C TYR A 277 -17.34 11.77 -2.41
N ALA A 278 -18.04 11.56 -1.28
CA ALA A 278 -18.67 12.61 -0.51
C ALA A 278 -17.69 13.77 -0.31
N LYS A 279 -18.21 14.97 -0.45
CA LYS A 279 -17.45 16.21 -0.30
C LYS A 279 -16.57 16.10 0.93
N TRP A 280 -15.28 16.24 0.72
CA TRP A 280 -14.36 16.30 1.82
C TRP A 280 -14.77 17.44 2.76
N THR A 281 -15.29 17.09 3.91
CA THR A 281 -15.75 18.03 4.93
C THR A 281 -14.80 18.12 6.12
N GLY A 282 -13.55 17.68 5.94
CA GLY A 282 -12.54 17.60 6.99
C GLY A 282 -12.09 16.16 7.24
N ILE A 283 -11.74 15.85 8.48
CA ILE A 283 -11.20 14.54 8.90
C ILE A 283 -12.28 13.43 8.90
N ASP A 284 -13.56 13.81 8.82
CA ASP A 284 -14.69 12.89 8.96
C ASP A 284 -15.28 12.45 7.61
N CYS A 285 -14.46 12.00 6.67
CA CYS A 285 -14.96 11.37 5.45
C CYS A 285 -15.55 10.00 5.78
N LYS A 286 -16.87 9.88 5.74
CA LYS A 286 -17.60 8.63 6.06
C LYS A 286 -17.75 7.68 4.88
N ALA A 287 -17.25 8.02 3.70
CA ALA A 287 -17.33 7.15 2.53
C ALA A 287 -16.73 5.75 2.79
N GLU A 288 -15.71 5.69 3.64
CA GLU A 288 -15.04 4.43 4.02
C GLU A 288 -15.93 3.53 4.92
N GLU A 289 -16.99 4.05 5.51
CA GLU A 289 -17.96 3.28 6.30
C GLU A 289 -18.96 2.52 5.41
N SER A 290 -19.04 2.88 4.12
CA SER A 290 -19.92 2.22 3.16
C SER A 290 -19.65 0.72 3.07
N ASN A 291 -20.71 -0.06 2.94
CA ASN A 291 -20.61 -1.51 2.73
C ASN A 291 -20.03 -1.88 1.36
N GLU A 292 -20.11 -0.98 0.37
CA GLU A 292 -19.47 -1.17 -0.94
C GLU A 292 -17.95 -1.22 -0.84
N ILE A 293 -17.35 -0.55 0.15
CA ILE A 293 -15.90 -0.50 0.33
C ILE A 293 -15.40 -1.78 1.00
N LEU A 294 -14.88 -2.70 0.22
CA LEU A 294 -14.35 -3.98 0.71
C LEU A 294 -12.99 -3.85 1.40
N MET A 295 -12.20 -2.86 0.99
CA MET A 295 -10.86 -2.62 1.52
C MET A 295 -10.54 -1.14 1.44
N SER A 296 -10.09 -0.55 2.54
CA SER A 296 -9.59 0.82 2.58
C SER A 296 -8.25 0.89 3.30
N CYS A 297 -7.41 1.81 2.85
CA CYS A 297 -6.11 2.08 3.45
C CYS A 297 -6.23 3.27 4.39
N GLN A 298 -6.08 3.02 5.68
CA GLN A 298 -6.21 4.05 6.71
C GLN A 298 -4.95 4.91 6.81
N HIS A 299 -5.12 6.22 6.70
CA HIS A 299 -4.08 7.21 6.91
C HIS A 299 -4.46 8.15 8.04
N THR A 300 -3.46 8.65 8.77
CA THR A 300 -3.66 9.66 9.81
C THR A 300 -2.99 10.97 9.40
N SER A 301 -3.41 12.08 10.01
CA SER A 301 -2.75 13.38 9.87
C SER A 301 -1.38 13.43 10.55
N SER A 302 -0.98 12.39 11.29
CA SER A 302 0.31 12.31 11.96
C SER A 302 1.45 12.20 10.96
N ALA A 303 2.45 13.07 11.08
CA ALA A 303 3.67 13.03 10.28
C ALA A 303 4.53 11.78 10.52
N THR A 304 4.24 11.01 11.59
CA THR A 304 4.96 9.79 11.94
C THR A 304 4.47 8.55 11.18
N GLY A 305 3.36 8.66 10.45
CA GLY A 305 2.86 7.56 9.62
C GLY A 305 3.82 7.26 8.47
N ARG A 306 4.39 6.04 8.46
CA ARG A 306 5.19 5.57 7.32
C ARG A 306 4.33 5.57 6.06
N PHE A 307 4.84 6.16 4.96
CA PHE A 307 4.12 6.30 3.71
C PHE A 307 2.79 7.05 3.86
N GLY A 308 2.84 8.36 4.18
CA GLY A 308 1.67 9.23 4.12
C GLY A 308 1.01 9.18 2.74
N ASN A 309 -0.29 9.47 2.68
CA ASN A 309 -1.00 9.47 1.42
C ASN A 309 -0.48 10.56 0.47
N ARG A 310 0.14 10.14 -0.63
CA ARG A 310 0.68 11.02 -1.69
C ARG A 310 -0.08 10.90 -3.02
N THR A 311 -1.27 10.30 -3.01
CA THR A 311 -2.15 10.16 -4.19
C THR A 311 -2.39 11.50 -4.87
N TYR A 312 -2.49 12.58 -4.10
CA TYR A 312 -2.67 13.95 -4.58
C TYR A 312 -1.53 14.45 -5.49
N ASN A 313 -0.39 13.78 -5.53
CA ASN A 313 0.72 14.13 -6.44
C ASN A 313 0.51 13.63 -7.88
N TYR A 314 -0.37 12.66 -8.09
CA TYR A 314 -0.39 11.87 -9.32
C TYR A 314 -1.25 12.46 -10.41
N PHE A 315 -2.50 12.76 -10.08
CA PHE A 315 -3.56 12.89 -11.08
C PHE A 315 -3.86 14.34 -11.49
N ASN A 316 -3.40 15.31 -10.73
CA ASN A 316 -3.72 16.70 -11.02
C ASN A 316 -2.90 17.24 -12.20
N PRO A 317 -3.52 17.96 -13.14
CA PRO A 317 -2.80 18.70 -14.18
C PRO A 317 -1.98 19.83 -13.58
N GLN A 318 -1.08 20.40 -14.36
CA GLN A 318 -0.23 21.52 -13.93
C GLN A 318 -1.01 22.85 -13.83
N PHE A 319 -2.04 22.87 -13.01
CA PHE A 319 -2.97 23.99 -12.91
C PHE A 319 -2.29 25.30 -12.47
N SER A 320 -1.26 25.23 -11.63
CA SER A 320 -0.53 26.44 -11.22
C SER A 320 0.24 27.09 -12.37
N ASN A 321 0.83 26.28 -13.25
CA ASN A 321 1.54 26.75 -14.43
C ASN A 321 0.57 27.33 -15.46
N PHE A 322 -0.51 26.61 -15.76
CA PHE A 322 -1.49 27.03 -16.76
C PHE A 322 -2.27 28.30 -16.35
N SER A 323 -2.46 28.52 -15.05
CA SER A 323 -3.10 29.73 -14.54
C SER A 323 -2.15 30.94 -14.40
N GLY A 324 -0.88 30.80 -14.72
CA GLY A 324 0.10 31.85 -14.44
C GLY A 324 0.25 32.17 -12.95
N GLY A 325 -0.05 31.21 -12.08
CA GLY A 325 0.06 31.33 -10.63
C GLY A 325 -1.19 31.87 -9.92
N TRP A 326 -2.30 32.10 -10.62
CA TRP A 326 -3.57 32.48 -10.01
C TRP A 326 -4.20 31.34 -9.20
N THR A 327 -3.95 30.09 -9.62
CA THR A 327 -4.32 28.89 -8.90
C THR A 327 -3.05 28.23 -8.36
N GLN A 328 -2.85 28.26 -7.07
CA GLN A 328 -1.70 27.65 -6.39
C GLN A 328 -2.07 26.31 -5.79
N ARG A 329 -1.02 25.49 -5.60
CA ARG A 329 -1.11 24.22 -4.89
C ARG A 329 -1.74 24.38 -3.52
N GLY A 330 -2.63 23.47 -3.15
CA GLY A 330 -3.28 23.51 -1.86
C GLY A 330 -4.43 22.53 -1.74
N GLN A 331 -4.87 22.32 -0.52
CA GLN A 331 -5.87 21.34 -0.18
C GLN A 331 -7.21 21.56 -0.90
N TYR A 332 -7.65 22.81 -1.01
CA TYR A 332 -8.91 23.15 -1.69
C TYR A 332 -8.89 22.89 -3.20
N ILE A 333 -7.72 22.93 -3.79
CA ILE A 333 -7.55 22.76 -5.24
C ILE A 333 -7.37 21.28 -5.59
N GLY A 334 -7.07 20.42 -4.62
CA GLY A 334 -6.84 18.99 -4.84
C GLY A 334 -5.38 18.59 -4.71
N GLY A 335 -4.54 19.43 -4.06
CA GLY A 335 -3.18 19.08 -3.67
C GLY A 335 -2.12 19.61 -4.61
N MET A 336 -1.23 18.74 -5.09
CA MET A 336 -0.09 19.06 -5.93
C MET A 336 -0.43 18.84 -7.42
N ASP A 337 0.19 19.61 -8.29
CA ASP A 337 -0.05 19.62 -9.73
C ASP A 337 1.13 19.04 -10.53
N PHE A 338 1.64 17.88 -10.10
CA PHE A 338 2.80 17.29 -10.75
C PHE A 338 2.49 16.63 -12.10
N GLN A 339 1.23 16.35 -12.37
CA GLN A 339 0.80 15.72 -13.62
C GLN A 339 1.62 14.47 -13.96
N ARG A 340 1.76 13.55 -13.02
CA ARG A 340 2.54 12.32 -13.23
C ARG A 340 1.78 11.30 -14.05
N CYS A 341 0.48 11.19 -13.80
CA CYS A 341 -0.41 10.25 -14.45
C CYS A 341 -1.59 10.99 -15.05
N ARG A 342 -1.98 10.59 -16.25
CA ARG A 342 -3.19 11.09 -16.91
C ARG A 342 -4.00 9.93 -17.48
N PRO A 343 -5.32 10.07 -17.60
CA PRO A 343 -6.14 9.12 -18.32
C PRO A 343 -5.76 9.06 -19.80
N THR A 344 -5.93 7.90 -20.39
CA THR A 344 -5.83 7.72 -21.85
C THR A 344 -7.09 8.23 -22.54
N GLU A 345 -7.06 8.33 -23.86
CA GLU A 345 -8.26 8.64 -24.66
C GLU A 345 -9.33 7.56 -24.47
N TYR A 346 -8.93 6.30 -24.31
CA TYR A 346 -9.83 5.18 -24.05
C TYR A 346 -10.58 5.37 -22.72
N ALA A 347 -9.87 5.75 -21.66
CA ALA A 347 -10.49 5.98 -20.34
C ALA A 347 -11.57 7.06 -20.37
N TYR A 348 -11.45 8.06 -21.23
CA TYR A 348 -12.53 9.04 -21.44
C TYR A 348 -13.65 8.49 -22.32
N ALA A 349 -13.32 7.70 -23.34
CA ALA A 349 -14.28 7.21 -24.32
C ALA A 349 -15.25 6.16 -23.77
N ILE A 350 -14.88 5.48 -22.70
CA ILE A 350 -15.75 4.48 -22.03
C ILE A 350 -16.94 5.11 -21.31
N PHE A 351 -16.87 6.42 -20.97
CA PHE A 351 -17.97 7.13 -20.33
C PHE A 351 -18.90 7.73 -21.40
N ASP A 352 -20.19 7.53 -21.22
CA ASP A 352 -21.20 8.35 -21.90
C ASP A 352 -21.28 9.69 -21.18
N ASN A 353 -20.67 10.72 -21.75
CA ASN A 353 -20.56 12.05 -21.14
C ASN A 353 -21.92 12.79 -21.04
N VAL A 354 -22.96 12.26 -21.61
CA VAL A 354 -24.34 12.83 -21.52
C VAL A 354 -25.15 12.13 -20.47
N ASN A 355 -25.12 10.80 -20.46
CA ASN A 355 -26.00 9.98 -19.62
C ASN A 355 -25.30 9.40 -18.38
N ASP A 356 -23.96 9.32 -18.37
CA ASP A 356 -23.19 8.77 -17.25
C ASP A 356 -22.59 9.89 -16.39
N SER A 357 -23.27 10.20 -15.30
CA SER A 357 -22.82 11.24 -14.36
C SER A 357 -21.48 10.92 -13.67
N ARG A 358 -21.01 9.66 -13.72
CA ARG A 358 -19.75 9.24 -13.10
C ARG A 358 -18.56 9.95 -13.74
N MET A 359 -18.61 10.25 -15.04
CA MET A 359 -17.56 11.00 -15.70
C MET A 359 -17.25 12.31 -14.98
N TRP A 360 -18.29 13.11 -14.70
CA TRP A 360 -18.15 14.43 -14.08
C TRP A 360 -17.85 14.37 -12.59
N LYS A 361 -18.06 13.23 -11.96
CA LYS A 361 -17.73 12.97 -10.56
C LYS A 361 -16.30 12.43 -10.40
N THR A 362 -15.79 11.74 -11.43
CA THR A 362 -14.45 11.16 -11.45
C THR A 362 -13.39 12.16 -11.86
N PHE A 363 -13.68 12.99 -12.89
CA PHE A 363 -12.72 13.92 -13.44
C PHE A 363 -13.00 15.35 -12.99
N LYS A 364 -12.03 15.96 -12.31
CA LYS A 364 -12.09 17.37 -11.96
C LYS A 364 -11.63 18.22 -13.15
N THR A 365 -12.54 18.98 -13.71
CA THR A 365 -12.31 19.80 -14.93
C THR A 365 -12.24 21.29 -14.65
N VAL A 366 -12.64 21.76 -13.46
CA VAL A 366 -12.68 23.16 -13.09
C VAL A 366 -11.86 23.39 -11.83
N TYR A 367 -10.99 24.39 -11.88
CA TYR A 367 -10.13 24.81 -10.78
C TYR A 367 -10.37 26.29 -10.48
N GLY A 368 -10.71 26.61 -9.25
CA GLY A 368 -10.93 27.98 -8.79
C GLY A 368 -9.64 28.73 -8.50
N LEU A 369 -9.76 30.05 -8.46
CA LEU A 369 -8.66 30.94 -8.08
C LEU A 369 -8.45 30.90 -6.56
N ASN A 370 -7.21 30.87 -6.09
CA ASN A 370 -6.88 30.87 -4.67
C ASN A 370 -5.67 31.75 -4.30
N ASN A 371 -5.09 32.46 -5.26
CA ASN A 371 -3.91 33.31 -5.05
C ASN A 371 -4.15 34.77 -5.50
N ILE A 372 -5.31 35.32 -5.24
CA ILE A 372 -5.73 36.62 -5.74
C ILE A 372 -4.91 37.72 -5.11
N ALA A 373 -4.70 37.68 -3.79
CA ALA A 373 -4.00 38.76 -3.07
C ALA A 373 -2.56 39.00 -3.55
N SER A 374 -1.86 37.93 -3.98
CA SER A 374 -0.49 38.06 -4.48
C SER A 374 -0.39 38.42 -5.96
N LYS A 375 -1.51 38.43 -6.71
CA LYS A 375 -1.57 38.68 -8.15
C LYS A 375 -2.34 39.91 -8.54
N ALA A 376 -3.17 40.46 -7.65
CA ALA A 376 -4.04 41.57 -7.95
C ALA A 376 -3.26 42.80 -8.42
N ASP A 377 -2.20 43.14 -7.73
CA ASP A 377 -1.37 44.32 -8.07
C ASP A 377 -0.66 44.15 -9.41
N ASP A 378 -0.16 42.93 -9.70
CA ASP A 378 0.48 42.64 -10.98
C ASP A 378 -0.49 42.77 -12.14
N VAL A 379 -1.71 42.35 -11.98
CA VAL A 379 -2.76 42.38 -13.04
C VAL A 379 -3.21 43.83 -13.28
N VAL A 380 -3.46 44.59 -12.25
CA VAL A 380 -3.81 46.02 -12.33
C VAL A 380 -2.69 46.81 -13.01
N ALA A 381 -1.45 46.59 -12.57
CA ALA A 381 -0.30 47.29 -13.13
C ALA A 381 0.01 46.92 -14.58
N THR A 382 -0.15 45.63 -14.94
CA THR A 382 0.31 45.12 -16.25
C THR A 382 -0.76 45.23 -17.34
N ASN A 383 -2.03 45.00 -16.99
CA ASN A 383 -3.11 44.87 -17.96
C ASN A 383 -4.08 46.06 -18.00
N GLY A 384 -3.87 47.10 -17.18
CA GLY A 384 -4.71 48.29 -17.16
C GLY A 384 -6.14 48.04 -16.69
N ILE A 385 -6.41 46.90 -15.98
CA ILE A 385 -7.70 46.64 -15.37
C ILE A 385 -7.81 47.37 -14.03
N THR A 386 -9.03 47.64 -13.59
CA THR A 386 -9.27 48.27 -12.29
C THR A 386 -9.35 47.21 -11.17
N ALA A 387 -9.17 47.68 -9.92
CA ALA A 387 -9.16 46.77 -8.77
C ALA A 387 -10.49 46.00 -8.57
N ASP A 388 -11.61 46.57 -9.01
CA ASP A 388 -12.94 45.93 -9.02
C ASP A 388 -13.11 44.87 -10.10
N GLN A 389 -12.24 44.84 -11.09
CA GLN A 389 -12.21 43.84 -12.14
C GLN A 389 -11.32 42.64 -11.78
N VAL A 390 -10.59 42.69 -10.65
CA VAL A 390 -9.80 41.57 -10.18
C VAL A 390 -10.73 40.46 -9.73
N PRO A 391 -10.54 39.21 -10.21
CA PRO A 391 -11.38 38.06 -9.81
C PRO A 391 -11.43 37.88 -8.30
N THR A 392 -12.51 37.31 -7.81
CA THR A 392 -12.67 36.98 -6.41
C THR A 392 -12.23 35.53 -6.12
N LEU A 393 -11.98 35.23 -4.84
CA LEU A 393 -11.62 33.91 -4.40
C LEU A 393 -12.74 32.90 -4.77
N GLY A 394 -12.39 31.82 -5.44
CA GLY A 394 -13.30 30.79 -5.87
C GLY A 394 -13.88 30.95 -7.28
N ASP A 395 -13.60 32.09 -7.94
CA ASP A 395 -13.95 32.23 -9.35
C ASP A 395 -13.23 31.18 -10.21
N GLN A 396 -13.85 30.81 -11.33
CA GLN A 396 -13.25 29.87 -12.27
C GLN A 396 -11.96 30.46 -12.85
N GLY A 397 -10.84 29.82 -12.59
CA GLY A 397 -9.55 30.24 -13.13
C GLY A 397 -9.11 29.45 -14.33
N ILE A 398 -9.36 28.15 -14.32
CA ILE A 398 -8.97 27.22 -15.39
C ILE A 398 -10.08 26.21 -15.62
N ILE A 399 -10.39 25.97 -16.87
CA ILE A 399 -11.26 24.88 -17.31
C ILE A 399 -10.44 23.93 -18.17
N PHE A 400 -10.32 22.68 -17.72
CA PHE A 400 -9.73 21.61 -18.54
C PHE A 400 -10.83 20.96 -19.36
N ILE A 401 -10.71 21.01 -20.66
CA ILE A 401 -11.63 20.36 -21.59
C ILE A 401 -11.10 18.97 -21.87
N LEU A 402 -11.91 17.97 -21.59
CA LEU A 402 -11.61 16.58 -21.94
C LEU A 402 -11.65 16.46 -23.47
N ASN A 403 -10.49 16.19 -24.06
CA ASN A 403 -10.34 16.30 -25.50
C ASN A 403 -10.29 14.93 -26.17
N LYS A 404 -10.99 14.82 -27.30
CA LYS A 404 -10.79 13.70 -28.21
C LYS A 404 -9.59 14.00 -29.11
N LYS A 405 -8.89 12.96 -29.55
CA LYS A 405 -7.69 13.01 -30.38
C LYS A 405 -7.80 13.92 -31.63
N SER A 406 -9.03 14.07 -32.13
CA SER A 406 -9.33 14.89 -33.30
C SER A 406 -9.24 16.40 -33.07
N ASP A 407 -9.13 16.84 -31.82
CA ASP A 407 -9.24 18.27 -31.52
C ASP A 407 -7.89 19.02 -31.49
N ASN A 408 -6.75 18.35 -31.49
CA ASN A 408 -5.39 18.90 -31.54
C ASN A 408 -5.15 20.13 -30.61
N ARG A 409 -5.92 20.29 -29.52
CA ARG A 409 -5.87 21.46 -28.64
C ARG A 409 -5.07 21.27 -27.36
N PHE A 410 -4.37 20.11 -27.23
CA PHE A 410 -3.52 19.81 -26.08
C PHE A 410 -2.27 19.05 -26.51
#